data_8707f763e4fa48d5bb0419a97acfc480
#
_entry.id   8707f763e4fa48d5bb0419a97acfc480
#
_cell.length_a   1.000
_cell.length_b   1.000
_cell.length_c   1.000
_cell.angle_alpha   90.00
_cell.angle_beta   90.00
_cell.angle_gamma   90.00
#
_symmetry.space_group_name_H-M   'P 1'
#
loop_
_entity.id
_entity.type
_entity.pdbx_description
1 polymer ?
#
loop_
_entity_poly.entity_id
_entity_poly.type
_entity_poly.pdbx_seq_one_letter_code
_entity_poly.pdbx_strand_id
1 'polypeptide(L)'
;MWDESYNAGHFAPETGSTIIKNLRGAVTGRLGESILEVETIRIENGTIVDMGGSADAAADVVIDAQGAVALPGLIDTHTHFSIGDFTPKQNAVGFIESYMHGGVTSMMSAGEVHFPGRPMDRDGAKALAVTASRSFTNYRPGGVRIHAGSLMTGPYMEQPDYAELARQGVWLMKVGFGGFRVPKDAVPHVKWAQEAGFLVMSHSGGASSVPGVAPITVDDLLAMAPDIAGHINGGTTSLPEDHVKKLITDSNAAIQLVQAGNLAASLKIQRMAAENNALERVILGSDTPSGTGVMPLAIIKTICELSSIGGMAPTDVISYATANAARVLRRPEGVLDLNRPADLVLVQEPVGGSQDHPLKAISNGDIPGIAGVIINGQIRALRSRNSPAPAREVQVEVF
;
A
#
# COMPACT_ATOMS: atom_id res chain seq x y z
N MET A 1 15.82 23.36 -21.17
CA MET A 1 16.70 23.05 -20.04
C MET A 1 15.78 22.85 -18.85
N TRP A 2 15.61 21.63 -18.39
CA TRP A 2 14.81 21.35 -17.20
C TRP A 2 15.60 21.85 -16.02
N ASP A 3 15.00 22.69 -15.20
CA ASP A 3 15.60 23.20 -13.98
C ASP A 3 15.80 22.05 -13.02
N GLU A 4 17.04 21.79 -12.60
CA GLU A 4 17.35 20.75 -11.61
C GLU A 4 16.65 21.01 -10.27
N SER A 5 16.27 22.26 -9.98
CA SER A 5 15.47 22.63 -8.79
C SER A 5 14.08 22.01 -8.79
N TYR A 6 13.49 21.72 -9.95
CA TYR A 6 12.20 21.05 -10.08
C TYR A 6 12.25 19.60 -9.60
N ASN A 7 13.40 18.95 -9.75
CA ASN A 7 13.62 17.57 -9.27
C ASN A 7 14.23 17.52 -7.86
N ALA A 8 15.02 18.50 -7.46
CA ALA A 8 15.75 18.49 -6.20
C ALA A 8 14.85 18.57 -4.95
N GLY A 9 13.68 19.22 -5.07
CA GLY A 9 12.75 19.37 -3.94
C GLY A 9 12.06 18.10 -3.47
N HIS A 10 12.16 16.99 -4.22
CA HIS A 10 11.38 15.79 -3.92
C HIS A 10 12.20 14.61 -3.38
N PHE A 11 13.54 14.62 -3.52
CA PHE A 11 14.34 13.39 -3.35
C PHE A 11 15.64 13.53 -2.57
N ALA A 12 16.10 14.74 -2.29
CA ALA A 12 17.24 14.88 -1.40
C ALA A 12 16.88 14.21 -0.06
N PRO A 13 17.75 13.34 0.48
CA PRO A 13 17.61 12.94 1.87
C PRO A 13 17.65 14.23 2.68
N GLU A 14 16.58 14.53 3.41
CA GLU A 14 16.53 15.76 4.16
C GLU A 14 17.54 15.70 5.27
N THR A 15 18.44 16.66 5.24
CA THR A 15 19.31 16.93 6.37
C THR A 15 18.50 17.77 7.36
N GLY A 16 18.46 17.34 8.59
CA GLY A 16 17.78 18.07 9.65
C GLY A 16 17.15 17.14 10.66
N SER A 17 16.72 17.76 11.75
CA SER A 17 16.10 17.08 12.88
C SER A 17 14.66 17.54 13.07
N THR A 18 13.78 16.60 13.37
CA THR A 18 12.37 16.88 13.72
C THR A 18 12.03 16.19 15.05
N ILE A 19 11.35 16.88 15.93
CA ILE A 19 10.71 16.30 17.11
C ILE A 19 9.20 16.41 16.96
N ILE A 20 8.52 15.27 17.08
CA ILE A 20 7.07 15.22 17.28
C ILE A 20 6.86 15.04 18.77
N LYS A 21 6.11 15.95 19.42
CA LYS A 21 5.81 15.93 20.85
C LYS A 21 4.31 15.92 21.11
N ASN A 22 3.92 15.68 22.36
CA ASN A 22 2.53 15.62 22.80
C ASN A 22 1.69 14.60 22.02
N LEU A 23 2.32 13.46 21.68
CA LEU A 23 1.60 12.30 21.17
C LEU A 23 0.78 11.65 22.31
N ARG A 24 -0.34 11.06 21.96
CA ARG A 24 -1.13 10.20 22.84
C ARG A 24 -0.67 8.75 22.80
N GLY A 25 0.27 8.43 21.95
CA GLY A 25 0.86 7.13 21.72
C GLY A 25 1.18 6.87 20.25
N ALA A 26 1.77 5.74 19.98
CA ALA A 26 2.12 5.31 18.63
C ALA A 26 1.75 3.82 18.39
N VAL A 27 1.22 3.52 17.22
CA VAL A 27 0.99 2.16 16.75
C VAL A 27 2.22 1.73 15.98
N THR A 28 2.83 0.60 16.34
CA THR A 28 4.04 0.10 15.64
C THR A 28 3.76 -0.33 14.22
N GLY A 29 2.52 -0.74 13.95
CA GLY A 29 2.09 -1.35 12.70
C GLY A 29 2.23 -2.86 12.68
N ARG A 30 2.80 -3.49 13.74
CA ARG A 30 2.94 -4.94 13.82
C ARG A 30 1.68 -5.61 14.38
N LEU A 31 1.33 -6.75 13.81
CA LEU A 31 0.20 -7.58 14.25
C LEU A 31 0.40 -8.05 15.69
N GLY A 32 -0.65 -7.95 16.50
CA GLY A 32 -0.65 -8.41 17.89
C GLY A 32 0.03 -7.44 18.87
N GLU A 33 0.58 -6.33 18.40
CA GLU A 33 1.15 -5.30 19.28
C GLU A 33 0.11 -4.24 19.64
N SER A 34 0.08 -3.88 20.92
CA SER A 34 -0.74 -2.77 21.42
C SER A 34 -0.08 -1.42 21.10
N ILE A 35 -0.85 -0.35 21.34
CA ILE A 35 -0.32 1.02 21.24
C ILE A 35 0.85 1.20 22.23
N LEU A 36 1.92 1.81 21.76
CA LEU A 36 3.03 2.24 22.60
C LEU A 36 2.67 3.53 23.33
N GLU A 37 2.92 3.58 24.63
CA GLU A 37 2.77 4.76 25.45
C GLU A 37 4.00 5.68 25.28
N VAL A 38 4.08 6.37 24.16
CA VAL A 38 5.15 7.30 23.83
C VAL A 38 4.57 8.68 23.52
N GLU A 39 5.19 9.72 24.08
CA GLU A 39 4.76 11.10 23.87
C GLU A 39 5.62 11.83 22.83
N THR A 40 6.76 11.24 22.45
CA THR A 40 7.73 11.88 21.55
C THR A 40 8.28 10.88 20.53
N ILE A 41 8.54 11.40 19.31
CA ILE A 41 9.32 10.72 18.28
C ILE A 41 10.35 11.70 17.75
N ARG A 42 11.65 11.31 17.77
CA ARG A 42 12.73 12.10 17.18
C ARG A 42 13.13 11.50 15.84
N ILE A 43 13.29 12.37 14.87
CA ILE A 43 13.64 12.04 13.50
C ILE A 43 14.92 12.80 13.14
N GLU A 44 15.88 12.13 12.54
CA GLU A 44 17.08 12.74 11.96
C GLU A 44 17.28 12.22 10.55
N ASN A 45 17.44 13.14 9.60
CA ASN A 45 17.66 12.82 8.20
C ASN A 45 16.63 11.81 7.64
N GLY A 46 15.35 12.00 7.97
CA GLY A 46 14.26 11.15 7.52
C GLY A 46 14.14 9.78 8.20
N THR A 47 14.93 9.54 9.25
CA THR A 47 14.95 8.26 9.99
C THR A 47 14.54 8.48 11.44
N ILE A 48 13.75 7.58 12.01
CA ILE A 48 13.40 7.58 13.44
C ILE A 48 14.62 7.16 14.25
N VAL A 49 15.10 8.05 15.12
CA VAL A 49 16.29 7.82 15.94
C VAL A 49 15.98 7.65 17.43
N ASP A 50 14.81 8.13 17.88
CA ASP A 50 14.37 7.97 19.27
C ASP A 50 12.84 7.97 19.36
N MET A 51 12.32 7.24 20.36
CA MET A 51 10.88 7.18 20.68
C MET A 51 10.72 7.19 22.20
N GLY A 52 10.06 8.24 22.71
CA GLY A 52 9.84 8.42 24.16
C GLY A 52 10.92 9.22 24.90
N GLY A 53 11.85 9.86 24.16
CA GLY A 53 12.87 10.74 24.74
C GLY A 53 12.35 12.13 25.14
N SER A 54 13.28 13.08 25.38
CA SER A 54 12.94 14.42 25.83
C SER A 54 12.22 15.23 24.76
N ALA A 55 11.08 15.81 25.11
CA ALA A 55 10.32 16.75 24.27
C ALA A 55 11.03 18.11 24.10
N ASP A 56 11.97 18.44 24.98
CA ASP A 56 12.70 19.71 25.00
C ASP A 56 14.05 19.64 24.28
N ALA A 57 14.37 18.48 23.65
CA ALA A 57 15.60 18.36 22.88
C ALA A 57 15.55 19.29 21.65
N ALA A 58 16.68 19.96 21.37
CA ALA A 58 16.75 20.87 20.21
C ALA A 58 16.53 20.13 18.89
N ALA A 59 15.73 20.73 18.00
CA ALA A 59 15.46 20.24 16.67
C ALA A 59 15.20 21.40 15.72
N ASP A 60 15.43 21.19 14.42
CA ASP A 60 15.17 22.20 13.38
C ASP A 60 13.67 22.42 13.16
N VAL A 61 12.88 21.36 13.38
CA VAL A 61 11.42 21.38 13.29
C VAL A 61 10.82 20.73 14.53
N VAL A 62 9.85 21.41 15.14
CA VAL A 62 9.06 20.90 16.25
C VAL A 62 7.61 20.78 15.84
N ILE A 63 7.05 19.57 15.95
CA ILE A 63 5.65 19.25 15.66
C ILE A 63 4.96 18.96 16.99
N ASP A 64 4.04 19.82 17.39
CA ASP A 64 3.15 19.54 18.51
C ASP A 64 1.93 18.77 17.98
N ALA A 65 1.86 17.50 18.31
CA ALA A 65 0.83 16.58 17.84
C ALA A 65 -0.55 16.80 18.49
N GLN A 66 -0.65 17.65 19.52
CA GLN A 66 -1.90 18.00 20.19
C GLN A 66 -2.73 16.78 20.64
N GLY A 67 -2.06 15.72 21.09
CA GLY A 67 -2.69 14.48 21.51
C GLY A 67 -3.10 13.54 20.35
N ALA A 68 -2.52 13.68 19.17
CA ALA A 68 -2.70 12.72 18.09
C ALA A 68 -2.04 11.38 18.41
N VAL A 69 -2.55 10.31 17.81
CA VAL A 69 -1.89 9.00 17.75
C VAL A 69 -1.07 8.93 16.47
N ALA A 70 0.18 8.51 16.58
CA ALA A 70 1.03 8.23 15.41
C ALA A 70 0.76 6.82 14.89
N LEU A 71 0.46 6.71 13.60
CA LEU A 71 0.43 5.46 12.86
C LEU A 71 1.61 5.41 11.88
N PRO A 72 2.11 4.23 11.49
CA PRO A 72 2.98 4.15 10.32
C PRO A 72 2.26 4.68 9.08
N GLY A 73 2.98 5.21 8.13
CA GLY A 73 2.45 5.53 6.82
C GLY A 73 1.81 4.29 6.18
N LEU A 74 0.60 4.47 5.64
CA LEU A 74 -0.15 3.37 5.04
C LEU A 74 0.43 3.00 3.68
N ILE A 75 0.42 1.71 3.37
CA ILE A 75 0.88 1.14 2.10
C ILE A 75 -0.32 0.63 1.31
N ASP A 76 -0.53 1.18 0.12
CA ASP A 76 -1.49 0.65 -0.84
C ASP A 76 -0.78 -0.36 -1.75
N THR A 77 -1.09 -1.64 -1.59
CA THR A 77 -0.41 -2.73 -2.29
C THR A 77 -1.01 -3.05 -3.67
N HIS A 78 -2.00 -2.26 -4.14
CA HIS A 78 -2.66 -2.54 -5.41
C HIS A 78 -3.20 -1.27 -6.07
N THR A 79 -2.40 -0.65 -6.93
CA THR A 79 -2.78 0.58 -7.63
C THR A 79 -2.46 0.51 -9.12
N HIS A 80 -3.16 1.32 -9.90
CA HIS A 80 -3.01 1.42 -11.35
C HIS A 80 -2.71 2.87 -11.74
N PHE A 81 -1.56 3.39 -11.35
CA PHE A 81 -1.24 4.81 -11.43
C PHE A 81 -0.29 5.20 -12.56
N SER A 82 0.37 4.27 -13.21
CA SER A 82 1.47 4.62 -14.11
C SER A 82 0.99 5.02 -15.50
N ILE A 83 0.75 4.07 -16.37
CA ILE A 83 0.32 4.29 -17.74
C ILE A 83 -0.92 3.43 -17.98
N GLY A 84 -2.01 4.04 -18.41
CA GLY A 84 -3.25 3.31 -18.68
C GLY A 84 -4.39 4.22 -19.07
N ASP A 85 -5.46 3.61 -19.50
CA ASP A 85 -6.68 4.30 -19.95
C ASP A 85 -7.46 4.96 -18.83
N PHE A 86 -7.16 4.64 -17.56
CA PHE A 86 -7.76 5.34 -16.42
C PHE A 86 -7.13 6.72 -16.15
N THR A 87 -5.90 6.93 -16.59
CA THR A 87 -5.12 8.13 -16.26
C THR A 87 -5.07 9.22 -17.34
N PRO A 88 -5.50 9.06 -18.60
CA PRO A 88 -5.35 10.10 -19.61
C PRO A 88 -6.04 11.41 -19.28
N LYS A 89 -7.08 11.38 -18.45
CA LYS A 89 -7.81 12.57 -17.99
C LYS A 89 -7.59 12.88 -16.52
N GLN A 90 -6.80 12.08 -15.82
CA GLN A 90 -6.49 12.29 -14.43
C GLN A 90 -5.07 12.85 -14.32
N ASN A 91 -4.94 13.94 -13.61
CA ASN A 91 -3.64 14.42 -13.21
C ASN A 91 -3.03 13.43 -12.23
N ALA A 92 -2.01 12.67 -12.65
CA ALA A 92 -1.34 11.68 -11.82
C ALA A 92 -0.82 12.29 -10.51
N VAL A 93 -0.38 13.55 -10.53
CA VAL A 93 -0.01 14.30 -9.33
C VAL A 93 -1.20 14.42 -8.39
N GLY A 94 -2.32 14.93 -8.85
CA GLY A 94 -3.53 15.11 -8.03
C GLY A 94 -4.10 13.78 -7.53
N PHE A 95 -4.00 12.71 -8.31
CA PHE A 95 -4.40 11.36 -7.91
C PHE A 95 -3.55 10.88 -6.72
N ILE A 96 -2.23 10.85 -6.86
CA ILE A 96 -1.30 10.34 -5.83
C ILE A 96 -1.35 11.22 -4.57
N GLU A 97 -1.34 12.54 -4.70
CA GLU A 97 -1.49 13.47 -3.58
C GLU A 97 -2.82 13.27 -2.85
N SER A 98 -3.88 12.94 -3.56
CA SER A 98 -5.18 12.66 -2.95
C SER A 98 -5.13 11.44 -2.03
N TYR A 99 -4.40 10.39 -2.43
CA TYR A 99 -4.16 9.20 -1.59
C TYR A 99 -3.24 9.50 -0.40
N MET A 100 -2.24 10.37 -0.57
CA MET A 100 -1.43 10.87 0.53
C MET A 100 -2.30 11.54 1.60
N HIS A 101 -3.30 12.33 1.19
CA HIS A 101 -4.31 12.86 2.11
C HIS A 101 -5.20 11.78 2.75
N GLY A 102 -5.21 10.57 2.24
CA GLY A 102 -5.79 9.37 2.87
C GLY A 102 -4.85 8.63 3.83
N GLY A 103 -3.65 9.16 4.05
CA GLY A 103 -2.62 8.55 4.89
C GLY A 103 -1.70 7.56 4.15
N VAL A 104 -1.85 7.41 2.83
CA VAL A 104 -1.00 6.52 2.03
C VAL A 104 0.33 7.21 1.75
N THR A 105 1.43 6.59 2.19
CA THR A 105 2.79 7.09 2.01
C THR A 105 3.59 6.27 1.01
N SER A 106 3.09 5.07 0.67
CA SER A 106 3.71 4.16 -0.30
C SER A 106 2.64 3.45 -1.12
N MET A 107 2.88 3.31 -2.42
CA MET A 107 1.95 2.68 -3.37
C MET A 107 2.69 1.68 -4.26
N MET A 108 2.06 0.53 -4.56
CA MET A 108 2.60 -0.48 -5.45
C MET A 108 1.74 -0.64 -6.69
N SER A 109 2.36 -0.66 -7.86
CA SER A 109 1.70 -0.98 -9.12
C SER A 109 1.29 -2.46 -9.18
N ALA A 110 0.04 -2.69 -9.53
CA ALA A 110 -0.51 -4.02 -9.78
C ALA A 110 -0.54 -4.38 -11.27
N GLY A 111 0.33 -3.79 -12.04
CA GLY A 111 0.48 -4.00 -13.48
C GLY A 111 0.44 -2.69 -14.24
N GLU A 112 1.44 -2.47 -15.07
CA GLU A 112 1.44 -1.34 -16.00
C GLU A 112 0.50 -1.68 -17.15
N VAL A 113 -0.34 -0.77 -17.55
CA VAL A 113 -1.36 -0.93 -18.59
C VAL A 113 -1.94 -2.35 -18.69
N HIS A 114 -2.95 -2.68 -17.91
CA HIS A 114 -3.57 -4.00 -17.94
C HIS A 114 -4.86 -4.07 -18.80
N PHE A 115 -5.20 -3.00 -19.50
CA PHE A 115 -6.37 -2.86 -20.38
C PHE A 115 -6.01 -2.54 -21.84
N PRO A 116 -7.02 -2.29 -22.71
CA PRO A 116 -6.80 -2.07 -24.13
C PRO A 116 -5.66 -1.12 -24.42
N GLY A 117 -4.81 -1.47 -25.37
CA GLY A 117 -3.60 -0.71 -25.70
C GLY A 117 -2.33 -1.21 -25.01
N ARG A 118 -2.44 -2.20 -24.13
CA ARG A 118 -1.28 -2.88 -23.55
C ARG A 118 -0.45 -3.54 -24.64
N PRO A 119 0.90 -3.34 -24.65
CA PRO A 119 1.78 -4.13 -25.50
C PRO A 119 1.62 -5.63 -25.23
N MET A 120 1.42 -6.41 -26.27
CA MET A 120 1.28 -7.86 -26.23
C MET A 120 2.46 -8.55 -26.91
N ASP A 121 3.62 -7.92 -26.84
CA ASP A 121 4.90 -8.41 -27.36
C ASP A 121 6.01 -8.20 -26.31
N ARG A 122 7.13 -8.91 -26.53
CA ARG A 122 8.27 -8.95 -25.62
C ARG A 122 8.88 -7.57 -25.36
N ASP A 123 9.16 -6.85 -26.44
CA ASP A 123 9.89 -5.59 -26.37
C ASP A 123 9.03 -4.47 -25.78
N GLY A 124 7.78 -4.39 -26.19
CA GLY A 124 6.83 -3.43 -25.68
C GLY A 124 6.54 -3.62 -24.18
N ALA A 125 6.35 -4.87 -23.72
CA ALA A 125 6.14 -5.17 -22.31
C ALA A 125 7.35 -4.81 -21.44
N LYS A 126 8.57 -5.14 -21.90
CA LYS A 126 9.83 -4.78 -21.23
C LYS A 126 10.02 -3.26 -21.18
N ALA A 127 9.87 -2.59 -22.32
CA ALA A 127 10.05 -1.13 -22.41
C ALA A 127 9.09 -0.39 -21.47
N LEU A 128 7.82 -0.82 -21.39
CA LEU A 128 6.83 -0.22 -20.51
C LEU A 128 7.19 -0.39 -19.04
N ALA A 129 7.57 -1.59 -18.60
CA ALA A 129 7.96 -1.86 -17.23
C ALA A 129 9.18 -1.04 -16.80
N VAL A 130 10.22 -0.97 -17.64
CA VAL A 130 11.43 -0.19 -17.39
C VAL A 130 11.12 1.31 -17.33
N THR A 131 10.34 1.81 -18.29
CA THR A 131 9.97 3.24 -18.33
C THR A 131 9.21 3.64 -17.08
N ALA A 132 8.18 2.89 -16.69
CA ALA A 132 7.39 3.17 -15.49
C ALA A 132 8.25 3.12 -14.22
N SER A 133 9.08 2.08 -14.06
CA SER A 133 9.98 1.95 -12.91
C SER A 133 10.89 3.17 -12.76
N ARG A 134 11.56 3.57 -13.84
CA ARG A 134 12.52 4.68 -13.81
C ARG A 134 11.84 6.03 -13.62
N SER A 135 10.69 6.26 -14.24
CA SER A 135 9.94 7.51 -14.09
C SER A 135 9.63 7.81 -12.64
N PHE A 136 9.09 6.83 -11.90
CA PHE A 136 8.70 7.00 -10.50
C PHE A 136 9.85 6.83 -9.50
N THR A 137 11.01 6.36 -9.91
CA THR A 137 12.20 6.42 -9.07
C THR A 137 12.56 7.88 -8.75
N ASN A 138 12.40 8.76 -9.72
CA ASN A 138 12.80 10.17 -9.63
C ASN A 138 11.62 11.14 -9.45
N TYR A 139 10.38 10.65 -9.37
CA TYR A 139 9.20 11.48 -9.26
C TYR A 139 8.21 10.92 -8.24
N ARG A 140 7.97 11.68 -7.16
CA ARG A 140 7.14 11.28 -6.01
C ARG A 140 6.12 12.37 -5.66
N PRO A 141 4.99 12.44 -6.36
CA PRO A 141 3.95 13.41 -6.04
C PRO A 141 3.55 13.36 -4.57
N GLY A 142 3.50 14.52 -3.91
CA GLY A 142 3.25 14.60 -2.48
C GLY A 142 4.29 13.90 -1.60
N GLY A 143 5.44 13.48 -2.15
CA GLY A 143 6.46 12.70 -1.44
C GLY A 143 6.20 11.20 -1.38
N VAL A 144 5.05 10.71 -1.90
CA VAL A 144 4.66 9.29 -1.85
C VAL A 144 5.68 8.42 -2.57
N ARG A 145 6.08 7.31 -1.93
CA ARG A 145 6.95 6.30 -2.56
C ARG A 145 6.13 5.47 -3.54
N ILE A 146 6.52 5.46 -4.79
CA ILE A 146 5.81 4.75 -5.85
C ILE A 146 6.66 3.62 -6.37
N HIS A 147 6.22 2.40 -6.14
CA HIS A 147 6.83 1.19 -6.65
C HIS A 147 6.15 0.82 -7.97
N ALA A 148 6.59 1.46 -9.06
CA ALA A 148 6.09 1.25 -10.41
C ALA A 148 6.91 0.23 -11.20
N GLY A 149 6.48 -0.08 -12.42
CA GLY A 149 7.16 -0.98 -13.33
C GLY A 149 6.77 -2.44 -13.14
N SER A 150 5.55 -2.71 -12.67
CA SER A 150 5.04 -4.08 -12.58
C SER A 150 4.83 -4.67 -13.99
N LEU A 151 5.69 -5.62 -14.35
CA LEU A 151 5.66 -6.30 -15.64
C LEU A 151 4.36 -7.09 -15.80
N MET A 152 3.58 -6.75 -16.82
CA MET A 152 2.48 -7.59 -17.27
C MET A 152 3.04 -8.70 -18.16
N THR A 153 3.24 -9.89 -17.59
CA THR A 153 3.87 -11.01 -18.30
C THR A 153 2.91 -11.73 -19.24
N GLY A 154 3.47 -12.42 -20.23
CA GLY A 154 2.74 -13.21 -21.20
C GLY A 154 3.65 -14.27 -21.86
N PRO A 155 3.12 -15.14 -22.75
CA PRO A 155 3.84 -16.24 -23.37
C PRO A 155 4.97 -15.79 -24.31
N TYR A 156 5.04 -14.50 -24.63
CA TYR A 156 6.10 -13.90 -25.43
C TYR A 156 7.39 -13.63 -24.64
N MET A 157 7.39 -13.78 -23.31
CA MET A 157 8.57 -13.61 -22.45
C MET A 157 9.37 -14.90 -22.37
N GLU A 158 10.69 -14.78 -22.26
CA GLU A 158 11.62 -15.88 -22.08
C GLU A 158 12.37 -15.74 -20.74
N GLN A 159 12.93 -16.86 -20.23
CA GLN A 159 13.64 -16.85 -18.95
C GLN A 159 14.73 -15.76 -18.82
N PRO A 160 15.58 -15.47 -19.82
CA PRO A 160 16.61 -14.45 -19.72
C PRO A 160 16.06 -13.02 -19.54
N ASP A 161 14.82 -12.76 -19.97
CA ASP A 161 14.21 -11.43 -19.87
C ASP A 161 14.02 -10.97 -18.43
N TYR A 162 13.65 -11.89 -17.55
CA TYR A 162 13.44 -11.57 -16.13
C TYR A 162 14.75 -11.13 -15.47
N ALA A 163 15.85 -11.84 -15.73
CA ALA A 163 17.16 -11.44 -15.24
C ALA A 163 17.64 -10.10 -15.83
N GLU A 164 17.34 -9.84 -17.10
CA GLU A 164 17.62 -8.56 -17.75
C GLU A 164 16.83 -7.42 -17.10
N LEU A 165 15.52 -7.58 -16.91
CA LEU A 165 14.65 -6.59 -16.29
C LEU A 165 15.04 -6.33 -14.84
N ALA A 166 15.42 -7.36 -14.08
CA ALA A 166 15.91 -7.21 -12.70
C ALA A 166 17.15 -6.31 -12.63
N ARG A 167 18.12 -6.49 -13.56
CA ARG A 167 19.30 -5.62 -13.68
C ARG A 167 18.94 -4.18 -14.04
N GLN A 168 17.77 -3.94 -14.65
CA GLN A 168 17.27 -2.61 -14.99
C GLN A 168 16.41 -1.98 -13.86
N GLY A 169 16.27 -2.68 -12.71
CA GLY A 169 15.54 -2.19 -11.55
C GLY A 169 14.05 -2.57 -11.51
N VAL A 170 13.57 -3.39 -12.44
CA VAL A 170 12.21 -3.94 -12.41
C VAL A 170 12.19 -5.13 -11.46
N TRP A 171 11.26 -5.11 -10.49
CA TRP A 171 11.19 -6.13 -9.45
C TRP A 171 9.75 -6.58 -9.15
N LEU A 172 8.78 -6.05 -9.87
CA LEU A 172 7.36 -6.39 -9.75
C LEU A 172 6.88 -7.09 -11.01
N MET A 173 6.04 -8.10 -10.85
CA MET A 173 5.35 -8.78 -11.95
C MET A 173 3.89 -9.05 -11.62
N LYS A 174 3.02 -8.87 -12.60
CA LYS A 174 1.61 -9.24 -12.54
C LYS A 174 1.28 -10.33 -13.53
N VAL A 175 0.57 -11.35 -13.07
CA VAL A 175 -0.07 -12.38 -13.90
C VAL A 175 -1.58 -12.11 -13.93
N GLY A 176 -2.18 -12.17 -15.11
CA GLY A 176 -3.63 -12.04 -15.28
C GLY A 176 -4.03 -11.27 -16.52
N PHE A 177 -5.32 -10.94 -16.61
CA PHE A 177 -5.92 -10.10 -17.66
C PHE A 177 -5.58 -10.56 -19.11
N GLY A 178 -5.62 -11.87 -19.36
CA GLY A 178 -5.42 -12.40 -20.71
C GLY A 178 -3.97 -12.48 -21.17
N GLY A 179 -3.01 -12.32 -20.27
CA GLY A 179 -1.62 -12.62 -20.57
C GLY A 179 -1.45 -14.06 -21.07
N PHE A 180 -2.11 -15.00 -20.40
CA PHE A 180 -2.14 -16.41 -20.78
C PHE A 180 -3.58 -16.88 -21.00
N ARG A 181 -3.85 -17.63 -22.07
CA ARG A 181 -5.17 -18.23 -22.30
C ARG A 181 -5.50 -19.33 -21.29
N VAL A 182 -4.49 -20.12 -20.94
CA VAL A 182 -4.53 -21.15 -19.89
C VAL A 182 -3.69 -20.63 -18.74
N PRO A 183 -4.28 -20.37 -17.55
CA PRO A 183 -3.55 -19.79 -16.42
C PRO A 183 -2.29 -20.58 -16.02
N LYS A 184 -2.32 -21.91 -16.10
CA LYS A 184 -1.17 -22.78 -15.77
C LYS A 184 0.04 -22.58 -16.68
N ASP A 185 -0.13 -22.00 -17.86
CA ASP A 185 1.00 -21.68 -18.74
C ASP A 185 1.88 -20.58 -18.14
N ALA A 186 1.38 -19.83 -17.15
CA ALA A 186 2.16 -18.84 -16.41
C ALA A 186 3.15 -19.46 -15.41
N VAL A 187 3.02 -20.74 -15.04
CA VAL A 187 3.84 -21.40 -14.00
C VAL A 187 5.35 -21.22 -14.22
N PRO A 188 5.93 -21.52 -15.41
CA PRO A 188 7.36 -21.32 -15.63
C PRO A 188 7.75 -19.84 -15.54
N HIS A 189 6.89 -18.91 -15.98
CA HIS A 189 7.16 -17.48 -15.95
C HIS A 189 7.21 -16.94 -14.51
N VAL A 190 6.30 -17.40 -13.64
CA VAL A 190 6.30 -17.05 -12.20
C VAL A 190 7.61 -17.54 -11.57
N LYS A 191 8.01 -18.79 -11.83
CA LYS A 191 9.25 -19.34 -11.29
C LYS A 191 10.49 -18.56 -11.78
N TRP A 192 10.60 -18.28 -13.08
CA TRP A 192 11.71 -17.51 -13.64
C TRP A 192 11.80 -16.09 -13.05
N ALA A 193 10.65 -15.45 -12.87
CA ALA A 193 10.58 -14.13 -12.25
C ALA A 193 11.05 -14.17 -10.78
N GLN A 194 10.57 -15.11 -9.98
CA GLN A 194 10.97 -15.28 -8.59
C GLN A 194 12.46 -15.62 -8.46
N GLU A 195 13.00 -16.48 -9.33
CA GLU A 195 14.44 -16.78 -9.41
C GLU A 195 15.27 -15.52 -9.74
N ALA A 196 14.72 -14.60 -10.53
CA ALA A 196 15.32 -13.29 -10.81
C ALA A 196 15.11 -12.23 -9.73
N GLY A 197 14.40 -12.57 -8.63
CA GLY A 197 14.17 -11.67 -7.48
C GLY A 197 12.88 -10.86 -7.55
N PHE A 198 12.01 -11.11 -8.52
CA PHE A 198 10.72 -10.42 -8.61
C PHE A 198 9.78 -10.82 -7.47
N LEU A 199 8.95 -9.85 -7.07
CA LEU A 199 7.73 -10.09 -6.33
C LEU A 199 6.59 -10.28 -7.34
N VAL A 200 5.93 -11.44 -7.26
CA VAL A 200 4.92 -11.83 -8.24
C VAL A 200 3.52 -11.74 -7.62
N MET A 201 2.65 -10.94 -8.22
CA MET A 201 1.22 -10.89 -7.92
C MET A 201 0.44 -11.61 -9.02
N SER A 202 -0.49 -12.48 -8.64
CA SER A 202 -1.45 -13.06 -9.58
C SER A 202 -2.85 -12.48 -9.35
N HIS A 203 -3.54 -12.16 -10.44
CA HIS A 203 -5.00 -12.02 -10.43
C HIS A 203 -5.63 -13.30 -9.88
N SER A 204 -6.80 -13.22 -9.24
CA SER A 204 -7.52 -14.39 -8.75
C SER A 204 -9.00 -14.31 -9.10
N GLY A 205 -9.60 -15.48 -9.28
CA GLY A 205 -11.05 -15.60 -9.45
C GLY A 205 -11.55 -15.38 -10.88
N GLY A 206 -12.78 -15.07 -10.96
CA GLY A 206 -13.79 -15.11 -11.96
C GLY A 206 -13.52 -14.66 -13.38
N ALA A 207 -14.57 -14.68 -14.18
CA ALA A 207 -14.48 -14.43 -15.61
C ALA A 207 -13.87 -13.05 -15.88
N SER A 208 -12.77 -13.06 -16.63
CA SER A 208 -12.24 -11.83 -17.21
C SER A 208 -13.29 -11.22 -18.14
N SER A 209 -13.35 -9.88 -18.19
CA SER A 209 -14.10 -9.16 -19.23
C SER A 209 -13.52 -9.38 -20.64
N VAL A 210 -12.36 -10.02 -20.75
CA VAL A 210 -11.72 -10.35 -22.02
C VAL A 210 -12.25 -11.70 -22.52
N PRO A 211 -12.90 -11.76 -23.70
CA PRO A 211 -13.44 -13.00 -24.25
C PRO A 211 -12.35 -14.07 -24.42
N GLY A 212 -12.67 -15.31 -24.03
CA GLY A 212 -11.78 -16.46 -24.21
C GLY A 212 -10.65 -16.59 -23.18
N VAL A 213 -10.65 -15.75 -22.15
CA VAL A 213 -9.71 -15.87 -21.02
C VAL A 213 -10.37 -16.68 -19.90
N ALA A 214 -9.69 -17.77 -19.51
CA ALA A 214 -10.14 -18.59 -18.40
C ALA A 214 -9.98 -17.85 -17.05
N PRO A 215 -10.89 -18.07 -16.07
CA PRO A 215 -10.70 -17.61 -14.71
C PRO A 215 -9.47 -18.25 -14.07
N ILE A 216 -8.80 -17.54 -13.17
CA ILE A 216 -7.68 -18.07 -12.39
C ILE A 216 -8.25 -18.71 -11.13
N THR A 217 -8.25 -20.03 -11.08
CA THR A 217 -8.79 -20.82 -9.98
C THR A 217 -7.79 -20.95 -8.84
N VAL A 218 -8.24 -21.50 -7.71
CA VAL A 218 -7.33 -21.82 -6.60
C VAL A 218 -6.26 -22.84 -7.00
N ASP A 219 -6.58 -23.81 -7.85
CA ASP A 219 -5.61 -24.80 -8.32
C ASP A 219 -4.56 -24.19 -9.25
N ASP A 220 -4.92 -23.15 -10.00
CA ASP A 220 -3.96 -22.37 -10.79
C ASP A 220 -3.03 -21.55 -9.87
N LEU A 221 -3.60 -20.90 -8.84
CA LEU A 221 -2.82 -20.15 -7.85
C LEU A 221 -1.85 -21.05 -7.08
N LEU A 222 -2.29 -22.23 -6.66
CA LEU A 222 -1.43 -23.21 -5.99
C LEU A 222 -0.31 -23.72 -6.92
N ALA A 223 -0.61 -23.94 -8.20
CA ALA A 223 0.37 -24.36 -9.19
C ALA A 223 1.39 -23.26 -9.52
N MET A 224 0.94 -21.99 -9.63
CA MET A 224 1.81 -20.85 -9.90
C MET A 224 2.64 -20.43 -8.69
N ALA A 225 2.10 -20.62 -7.47
CA ALA A 225 2.69 -20.19 -6.21
C ALA A 225 3.18 -18.72 -6.22
N PRO A 226 2.32 -17.73 -6.54
CA PRO A 226 2.71 -16.33 -6.53
C PRO A 226 3.02 -15.86 -5.11
N ASP A 227 3.79 -14.78 -4.96
CA ASP A 227 4.02 -14.14 -3.66
C ASP A 227 2.73 -13.49 -3.11
N ILE A 228 1.87 -12.96 -3.99
CA ILE A 228 0.61 -12.31 -3.64
C ILE A 228 -0.54 -12.90 -4.47
N ALA A 229 -1.54 -13.45 -3.79
CA ALA A 229 -2.84 -13.73 -4.38
C ALA A 229 -3.65 -12.43 -4.36
N GLY A 230 -3.73 -11.77 -5.51
CA GLY A 230 -4.29 -10.43 -5.66
C GLY A 230 -5.81 -10.42 -5.56
N HIS A 231 -6.36 -9.39 -4.91
CA HIS A 231 -7.79 -9.07 -4.77
C HIS A 231 -8.72 -10.29 -4.64
N ILE A 232 -8.41 -11.24 -3.73
CA ILE A 232 -9.20 -12.47 -3.58
C ILE A 232 -10.65 -12.23 -3.13
N ASN A 233 -10.94 -11.02 -2.64
CA ASN A 233 -12.27 -10.50 -2.35
C ASN A 233 -12.88 -9.73 -3.53
N GLY A 234 -12.27 -9.75 -4.71
CA GLY A 234 -12.67 -8.91 -5.84
C GLY A 234 -14.10 -9.15 -6.31
N GLY A 235 -14.99 -8.20 -6.14
CA GLY A 235 -16.35 -8.09 -6.64
C GLY A 235 -16.98 -9.36 -7.24
N THR A 236 -17.27 -9.30 -8.54
CA THR A 236 -17.74 -10.45 -9.33
C THR A 236 -16.65 -11.50 -9.59
N THR A 237 -15.42 -11.20 -9.27
CA THR A 237 -14.25 -12.08 -9.46
C THR A 237 -13.78 -12.74 -8.15
N SER A 238 -14.50 -12.60 -7.04
CA SER A 238 -14.14 -13.26 -5.78
C SER A 238 -14.03 -14.77 -5.96
N LEU A 239 -13.02 -15.36 -5.32
CA LEU A 239 -12.94 -16.81 -5.23
C LEU A 239 -14.12 -17.37 -4.40
N PRO A 240 -14.64 -18.57 -4.74
CA PRO A 240 -15.53 -19.31 -3.87
C PRO A 240 -14.93 -19.52 -2.47
N GLU A 241 -15.76 -19.60 -1.45
CA GLU A 241 -15.34 -19.64 -0.03
C GLU A 241 -14.45 -20.85 0.30
N ASP A 242 -14.77 -22.01 -0.26
CA ASP A 242 -13.96 -23.23 -0.15
C ASP A 242 -12.59 -23.11 -0.86
N HIS A 243 -12.55 -22.40 -1.98
CA HIS A 243 -11.30 -22.08 -2.68
C HIS A 243 -10.43 -21.10 -1.88
N VAL A 244 -11.03 -20.10 -1.23
CA VAL A 244 -10.32 -19.19 -0.33
C VAL A 244 -9.71 -19.96 0.84
N LYS A 245 -10.48 -20.85 1.48
CA LYS A 245 -9.99 -21.70 2.56
C LYS A 245 -8.79 -22.53 2.09
N LYS A 246 -8.92 -23.19 0.95
CA LYS A 246 -7.84 -23.99 0.35
C LYS A 246 -6.59 -23.13 0.09
N LEU A 247 -6.74 -21.91 -0.43
CA LEU A 247 -5.62 -20.98 -0.65
C LEU A 247 -4.93 -20.61 0.66
N ILE A 248 -5.70 -20.37 1.72
CA ILE A 248 -5.16 -20.03 3.04
C ILE A 248 -4.38 -21.19 3.63
N THR A 249 -4.90 -22.44 3.52
CA THR A 249 -4.28 -23.62 4.14
C THR A 249 -3.12 -24.19 3.34
N ASP A 250 -3.20 -24.17 2.02
CA ASP A 250 -2.29 -24.92 1.14
C ASP A 250 -1.23 -24.02 0.45
N SER A 251 -1.23 -22.71 0.72
CA SER A 251 -0.22 -21.79 0.17
C SER A 251 0.40 -20.89 1.23
N ASN A 252 1.51 -20.24 0.87
CA ASN A 252 2.16 -19.18 1.65
C ASN A 252 1.95 -17.78 1.03
N ALA A 253 1.16 -17.67 -0.04
CA ALA A 253 0.91 -16.40 -0.70
C ALA A 253 0.28 -15.39 0.25
N ALA A 254 0.62 -14.12 0.11
CA ALA A 254 -0.07 -13.04 0.79
C ALA A 254 -1.52 -12.97 0.29
N ILE A 255 -2.42 -12.72 1.23
CA ILE A 255 -3.88 -12.69 1.05
C ILE A 255 -4.27 -11.22 0.84
N GLN A 256 -4.40 -10.80 -0.41
CA GLN A 256 -4.69 -9.40 -0.67
C GLN A 256 -6.20 -9.13 -0.71
N LEU A 257 -6.64 -8.20 0.12
CA LEU A 257 -7.98 -7.63 0.13
C LEU A 257 -7.93 -6.23 -0.48
N VAL A 258 -8.91 -5.89 -1.31
CA VAL A 258 -8.98 -4.57 -1.94
C VAL A 258 -10.29 -3.85 -1.65
N GLN A 259 -10.23 -2.52 -1.53
CA GLN A 259 -11.43 -1.70 -1.26
C GLN A 259 -12.44 -1.77 -2.40
N ALA A 260 -11.99 -1.84 -3.65
CA ALA A 260 -12.86 -2.00 -4.82
C ALA A 260 -13.56 -3.37 -4.89
N GLY A 261 -13.21 -4.29 -3.99
CA GLY A 261 -13.77 -5.62 -3.91
C GLY A 261 -15.11 -5.72 -3.16
N ASN A 262 -15.47 -6.92 -2.77
CA ASN A 262 -16.69 -7.22 -2.03
C ASN A 262 -16.43 -7.22 -0.52
N LEU A 263 -17.06 -6.31 0.21
CA LEU A 263 -16.89 -6.18 1.65
C LEU A 263 -17.29 -7.46 2.42
N ALA A 264 -18.41 -8.09 2.04
CA ALA A 264 -18.85 -9.33 2.71
C ALA A 264 -17.83 -10.47 2.52
N ALA A 265 -17.20 -10.56 1.33
CA ALA A 265 -16.10 -11.48 1.09
C ALA A 265 -14.86 -11.12 1.95
N SER A 266 -14.51 -9.84 2.05
CA SER A 266 -13.40 -9.38 2.90
C SER A 266 -13.55 -9.81 4.34
N LEU A 267 -14.74 -9.63 4.92
CA LEU A 267 -15.05 -10.00 6.30
C LEU A 267 -14.96 -11.54 6.53
N LYS A 268 -15.42 -12.32 5.57
CA LYS A 268 -15.31 -13.78 5.62
C LYS A 268 -13.86 -14.23 5.52
N ILE A 269 -13.09 -13.65 4.58
CA ILE A 269 -11.69 -13.97 4.38
C ILE A 269 -10.85 -13.62 5.61
N GLN A 270 -11.10 -12.44 6.20
CA GLN A 270 -10.44 -12.03 7.44
C GLN A 270 -10.69 -13.05 8.57
N ARG A 271 -11.94 -13.49 8.74
CA ARG A 271 -12.30 -14.52 9.74
C ARG A 271 -11.57 -15.83 9.46
N MET A 272 -11.61 -16.33 8.21
CA MET A 272 -10.90 -17.56 7.83
C MET A 272 -9.40 -17.44 8.06
N ALA A 273 -8.80 -16.29 7.77
CA ALA A 273 -7.39 -16.05 8.04
C ALA A 273 -7.07 -16.08 9.54
N ALA A 274 -7.93 -15.50 10.38
CA ALA A 274 -7.80 -15.57 11.84
C ALA A 274 -7.89 -17.01 12.37
N GLU A 275 -8.89 -17.77 11.92
CA GLU A 275 -9.10 -19.18 12.30
C GLU A 275 -7.94 -20.10 11.90
N ASN A 276 -7.16 -19.71 10.89
CA ASN A 276 -6.01 -20.47 10.38
C ASN A 276 -4.65 -19.86 10.76
N ASN A 277 -4.61 -18.90 11.70
CA ASN A 277 -3.36 -18.17 12.10
C ASN A 277 -2.61 -17.56 10.91
N ALA A 278 -3.34 -17.01 9.94
CA ALA A 278 -2.79 -16.45 8.70
C ALA A 278 -2.97 -14.93 8.58
N LEU A 279 -3.35 -14.23 9.67
CA LEU A 279 -3.56 -12.78 9.65
C LEU A 279 -2.31 -12.00 9.23
N GLU A 280 -1.12 -12.49 9.56
CA GLU A 280 0.14 -11.89 9.13
C GLU A 280 0.31 -11.85 7.61
N ARG A 281 -0.41 -12.71 6.88
CA ARG A 281 -0.40 -12.77 5.42
C ARG A 281 -1.41 -11.84 4.77
N VAL A 282 -2.35 -11.28 5.55
CA VAL A 282 -3.35 -10.34 5.03
C VAL A 282 -2.71 -9.00 4.75
N ILE A 283 -2.94 -8.48 3.54
CA ILE A 283 -2.48 -7.15 3.10
C ILE A 283 -3.63 -6.41 2.41
N LEU A 284 -3.57 -5.07 2.42
CA LEU A 284 -4.59 -4.22 1.83
C LEU A 284 -4.12 -3.53 0.56
N GLY A 285 -5.04 -3.38 -0.39
CA GLY A 285 -4.90 -2.53 -1.57
C GLY A 285 -6.20 -1.78 -1.88
N SER A 286 -6.14 -0.79 -2.73
CA SER A 286 -7.34 -0.09 -3.21
C SER A 286 -7.94 -0.75 -4.45
N ASP A 287 -7.12 -1.25 -5.35
CA ASP A 287 -7.45 -1.68 -6.71
C ASP A 287 -8.06 -0.52 -7.51
N THR A 288 -7.40 0.63 -7.42
CA THR A 288 -7.81 1.88 -8.07
C THR A 288 -6.64 2.61 -8.76
N PRO A 289 -6.91 3.50 -9.70
CA PRO A 289 -8.18 3.68 -10.38
C PRO A 289 -8.58 2.44 -11.19
N SER A 290 -9.85 2.13 -11.17
CA SER A 290 -10.45 1.02 -11.90
C SER A 290 -11.85 1.41 -12.36
N GLY A 291 -12.67 0.46 -12.78
CA GLY A 291 -14.09 0.72 -13.08
C GLY A 291 -14.88 1.34 -11.92
N THR A 292 -14.39 1.25 -10.69
CA THR A 292 -14.96 1.90 -9.49
C THR A 292 -14.48 3.34 -9.30
N GLY A 293 -13.52 3.83 -10.10
CA GLY A 293 -12.97 5.18 -10.04
C GLY A 293 -11.79 5.33 -9.07
N VAL A 294 -11.60 6.54 -8.56
CA VAL A 294 -10.54 6.93 -7.63
C VAL A 294 -11.11 6.98 -6.21
N MET A 295 -10.45 6.34 -5.25
CA MET A 295 -10.90 6.22 -3.86
C MET A 295 -9.79 6.64 -2.88
N PRO A 296 -9.57 7.94 -2.66
CA PRO A 296 -8.44 8.46 -1.86
C PRO A 296 -8.36 7.93 -0.43
N LEU A 297 -9.51 7.65 0.19
CA LEU A 297 -9.60 7.11 1.55
C LEU A 297 -9.71 5.57 1.57
N ALA A 298 -9.46 4.88 0.45
CA ALA A 298 -9.67 3.44 0.32
C ALA A 298 -9.05 2.65 1.47
N ILE A 299 -7.77 2.84 1.73
CA ILE A 299 -7.04 2.04 2.73
C ILE A 299 -7.56 2.30 4.14
N ILE A 300 -7.66 3.56 4.56
CA ILE A 300 -8.15 3.88 5.91
C ILE A 300 -9.61 3.46 6.11
N LYS A 301 -10.44 3.56 5.05
CA LYS A 301 -11.82 3.09 5.08
C LYS A 301 -11.90 1.58 5.24
N THR A 302 -11.08 0.81 4.49
CA THR A 302 -11.01 -0.65 4.66
C THR A 302 -10.60 -1.02 6.08
N ILE A 303 -9.64 -0.29 6.68
CA ILE A 303 -9.24 -0.50 8.07
C ILE A 303 -10.44 -0.30 9.01
N CYS A 304 -11.22 0.76 8.83
CA CYS A 304 -12.42 1.01 9.64
C CYS A 304 -13.49 -0.09 9.46
N GLU A 305 -13.73 -0.54 8.23
CA GLU A 305 -14.71 -1.58 7.93
C GLU A 305 -14.32 -2.95 8.54
N LEU A 306 -13.07 -3.36 8.35
CA LEU A 306 -12.56 -4.63 8.89
C LEU A 306 -12.44 -4.62 10.41
N SER A 307 -12.19 -3.46 11.01
CA SER A 307 -12.16 -3.32 12.46
C SER A 307 -13.57 -3.31 13.06
N SER A 308 -14.45 -2.45 12.56
CA SER A 308 -15.79 -2.27 13.14
C SER A 308 -16.72 -3.44 12.85
N ILE A 309 -16.97 -3.73 11.58
CA ILE A 309 -17.89 -4.82 11.17
C ILE A 309 -17.22 -6.18 11.35
N GLY A 310 -15.92 -6.27 11.09
CA GLY A 310 -15.13 -7.49 11.26
C GLY A 310 -14.77 -7.82 12.70
N GLY A 311 -14.95 -6.88 13.63
CA GLY A 311 -14.72 -7.08 15.06
C GLY A 311 -13.25 -7.27 15.45
N MET A 312 -12.30 -6.85 14.62
CA MET A 312 -10.87 -6.97 14.90
C MET A 312 -10.32 -5.70 15.57
N ALA A 313 -9.30 -5.87 16.40
CA ALA A 313 -8.63 -4.71 17.01
C ALA A 313 -8.08 -3.77 15.92
N PRO A 314 -8.25 -2.44 16.04
CA PRO A 314 -7.75 -1.50 15.04
C PRO A 314 -6.25 -1.63 14.78
N THR A 315 -5.45 -1.89 15.83
CA THR A 315 -4.00 -2.08 15.72
C THR A 315 -3.64 -3.29 14.83
N ASP A 316 -4.42 -4.37 14.94
CA ASP A 316 -4.24 -5.55 14.10
C ASP A 316 -4.59 -5.27 12.64
N VAL A 317 -5.72 -4.59 12.39
CA VAL A 317 -6.15 -4.27 11.02
C VAL A 317 -5.21 -3.24 10.38
N ILE A 318 -4.67 -2.28 11.14
CA ILE A 318 -3.64 -1.34 10.66
C ILE A 318 -2.41 -2.12 10.16
N SER A 319 -2.04 -3.24 10.80
CA SER A 319 -0.90 -4.05 10.36
C SER A 319 -1.02 -4.53 8.91
N TYR A 320 -2.24 -4.75 8.41
CA TYR A 320 -2.46 -5.22 7.03
C TYR A 320 -2.03 -4.20 5.97
N ALA A 321 -2.11 -2.91 6.30
CA ALA A 321 -1.65 -1.82 5.43
C ALA A 321 -0.30 -1.25 5.84
N THR A 322 0.39 -1.85 6.79
CA THR A 322 1.66 -1.37 7.34
C THR A 322 2.68 -2.49 7.42
N ALA A 323 2.98 -3.08 8.57
CA ALA A 323 4.04 -4.09 8.70
C ALA A 323 3.82 -5.35 7.85
N ASN A 324 2.59 -5.85 7.72
CA ASN A 324 2.32 -6.99 6.85
C ASN A 324 2.63 -6.68 5.39
N ALA A 325 2.13 -5.53 4.90
CA ALA A 325 2.40 -5.05 3.55
C ALA A 325 3.91 -4.85 3.34
N ALA A 326 4.59 -4.16 4.25
CA ALA A 326 6.02 -3.92 4.21
C ALA A 326 6.85 -5.22 4.13
N ARG A 327 6.49 -6.21 4.94
CA ARG A 327 7.15 -7.52 4.94
C ARG A 327 6.95 -8.23 3.60
N VAL A 328 5.73 -8.26 3.07
CA VAL A 328 5.44 -8.88 1.77
C VAL A 328 6.18 -8.16 0.65
N LEU A 329 6.19 -6.83 0.66
CA LEU A 329 6.90 -6.01 -0.33
C LEU A 329 8.43 -5.99 -0.11
N ARG A 330 8.93 -6.56 0.96
CA ARG A 330 10.37 -6.54 1.34
C ARG A 330 10.89 -5.10 1.47
N ARG A 331 10.13 -4.21 2.15
CA ARG A 331 10.41 -2.79 2.28
C ARG A 331 10.62 -2.37 3.74
N PRO A 332 11.43 -1.32 3.98
CA PRO A 332 11.71 -0.83 5.33
C PRO A 332 10.61 0.05 5.93
N GLU A 333 9.75 0.66 5.10
CA GLU A 333 8.64 1.49 5.54
C GLU A 333 7.50 0.66 6.17
N GLY A 334 6.48 1.33 6.73
CA GLY A 334 5.28 0.69 7.31
C GLY A 334 5.46 0.16 8.73
N VAL A 335 6.54 0.52 9.41
CA VAL A 335 6.77 0.18 10.82
C VAL A 335 7.33 1.39 11.54
N LEU A 336 6.73 1.76 12.68
CA LEU A 336 7.32 2.75 13.59
C LEU A 336 8.26 2.03 14.55
N ASP A 337 9.56 2.20 14.30
CA ASP A 337 10.63 1.65 15.12
C ASP A 337 11.94 2.43 14.87
N LEU A 338 12.91 2.25 15.73
CA LEU A 338 14.24 2.85 15.56
C LEU A 338 14.89 2.41 14.24
N ASN A 339 15.61 3.33 13.62
CA ASN A 339 16.30 3.12 12.34
C ASN A 339 15.38 2.80 11.15
N ARG A 340 14.09 3.13 11.25
CA ARG A 340 13.13 3.01 10.16
C ARG A 340 12.86 4.37 9.51
N PRO A 341 12.46 4.38 8.22
CA PRO A 341 12.01 5.62 7.58
C PRO A 341 10.88 6.28 8.37
N ALA A 342 10.98 7.58 8.56
CA ALA A 342 9.98 8.36 9.27
C ALA A 342 8.79 8.69 8.35
N ASP A 343 8.02 7.65 8.02
CA ASP A 343 6.75 7.75 7.31
C ASP A 343 5.63 7.53 8.33
N LEU A 344 4.90 8.61 8.66
CA LEU A 344 3.91 8.63 9.74
C LEU A 344 2.62 9.30 9.31
N VAL A 345 1.52 8.86 9.92
CA VAL A 345 0.21 9.53 9.84
C VAL A 345 -0.23 9.88 11.26
N LEU A 346 -0.44 11.16 11.52
CA LEU A 346 -1.00 11.64 12.80
C LEU A 346 -2.51 11.64 12.69
N VAL A 347 -3.18 10.87 13.53
CA VAL A 347 -4.64 10.75 13.55
C VAL A 347 -5.24 11.20 14.87
N GLN A 348 -6.41 11.80 14.80
CA GLN A 348 -7.21 12.18 15.93
C GLN A 348 -8.66 11.72 15.76
N GLU A 349 -9.44 11.80 16.82
CA GLU A 349 -10.89 11.67 16.71
C GLU A 349 -11.44 12.71 15.72
N PRO A 350 -12.44 12.34 14.88
CA PRO A 350 -13.04 13.30 13.95
C PRO A 350 -13.94 14.30 14.68
N VAL A 351 -13.96 15.55 14.23
CA VAL A 351 -14.88 16.57 14.75
C VAL A 351 -16.32 16.08 14.59
N GLY A 352 -17.08 16.12 15.68
CA GLY A 352 -18.46 15.66 15.73
C GLY A 352 -18.63 14.16 15.88
N GLY A 353 -17.53 13.40 15.96
CA GLY A 353 -17.55 11.97 16.29
C GLY A 353 -17.96 11.72 17.74
N SER A 354 -18.50 10.53 18.00
CA SER A 354 -18.93 10.11 19.35
C SER A 354 -17.80 9.55 20.22
N GLN A 355 -16.62 9.32 19.62
CA GLN A 355 -15.49 8.67 20.29
C GLN A 355 -14.42 9.71 20.68
N ASP A 356 -13.80 9.46 21.82
CA ASP A 356 -12.77 10.32 22.43
C ASP A 356 -11.32 9.89 22.06
N HIS A 357 -11.17 8.92 21.17
CA HIS A 357 -9.89 8.37 20.77
C HIS A 357 -9.94 7.88 19.30
N PRO A 358 -8.91 8.15 18.46
CA PRO A 358 -8.96 7.80 17.06
C PRO A 358 -9.06 6.28 16.80
N LEU A 359 -8.44 5.43 17.63
CA LEU A 359 -8.59 3.98 17.48
C LEU A 359 -10.00 3.50 17.87
N LYS A 360 -10.66 4.15 18.84
CA LYS A 360 -12.08 3.86 19.14
C LYS A 360 -12.99 4.32 18.00
N ALA A 361 -12.68 5.46 17.36
CA ALA A 361 -13.39 5.92 16.16
C ALA A 361 -13.29 4.87 15.04
N ILE A 362 -12.08 4.35 14.77
CA ILE A 362 -11.86 3.26 13.81
C ILE A 362 -12.70 2.01 14.19
N SER A 363 -12.69 1.59 15.46
CA SER A 363 -13.51 0.45 15.93
C SER A 363 -15.01 0.70 15.77
N ASN A 364 -15.45 1.95 15.82
CA ASN A 364 -16.85 2.34 15.60
C ASN A 364 -17.21 2.43 14.11
N GLY A 365 -16.22 2.35 13.20
CA GLY A 365 -16.40 2.50 11.76
C GLY A 365 -16.24 3.93 11.24
N ASP A 366 -15.88 4.87 12.12
CA ASP A 366 -15.65 6.26 11.75
C ASP A 366 -14.23 6.41 11.19
N ILE A 367 -14.11 7.12 10.07
CA ILE A 367 -12.80 7.51 9.55
C ILE A 367 -12.20 8.56 10.48
N PRO A 368 -10.99 8.34 11.04
CA PRO A 368 -10.37 9.32 11.93
C PRO A 368 -10.00 10.60 11.18
N GLY A 369 -9.88 11.68 11.88
CA GLY A 369 -9.32 12.93 11.37
C GLY A 369 -7.81 12.78 11.14
N ILE A 370 -7.34 12.87 9.91
CA ILE A 370 -5.91 12.88 9.59
C ILE A 370 -5.39 14.30 9.82
N ALA A 371 -4.66 14.48 10.91
CA ALA A 371 -4.12 15.76 11.36
C ALA A 371 -2.76 16.10 10.73
N GLY A 372 -2.01 15.08 10.32
CA GLY A 372 -0.72 15.25 9.64
C GLY A 372 -0.29 14.02 8.87
N VAL A 373 0.43 14.24 7.77
CA VAL A 373 1.12 13.19 7.01
C VAL A 373 2.58 13.59 6.88
N ILE A 374 3.46 12.71 7.30
CA ILE A 374 4.91 12.89 7.28
C ILE A 374 5.49 11.77 6.43
N ILE A 375 6.33 12.11 5.47
CA ILE A 375 7.01 11.13 4.61
C ILE A 375 8.49 11.48 4.59
N ASN A 376 9.31 10.51 4.95
CA ASN A 376 10.75 10.68 5.01
C ASN A 376 11.17 11.80 5.99
N GLY A 377 10.41 11.94 7.08
CA GLY A 377 10.62 13.00 8.07
C GLY A 377 10.05 14.37 7.69
N GLN A 378 9.54 14.54 6.48
CA GLN A 378 8.97 15.81 6.00
C GLN A 378 7.45 15.85 6.14
N ILE A 379 6.95 16.97 6.62
CA ILE A 379 5.52 17.26 6.64
C ILE A 379 5.04 17.44 5.20
N ARG A 380 4.09 16.59 4.79
CA ARG A 380 3.45 16.66 3.47
C ARG A 380 2.05 17.26 3.53
N ALA A 381 1.35 17.06 4.64
CA ALA A 381 0.09 17.71 4.94
C ALA A 381 -0.04 17.91 6.44
N LEU A 382 -0.54 19.09 6.86
CA LEU A 382 -0.87 19.40 8.27
C LEU A 382 -2.34 19.17 8.58
N ARG A 383 -3.15 18.94 7.59
CA ARG A 383 -4.54 18.55 7.70
C ARG A 383 -4.96 17.94 6.39
N SER A 384 -5.54 16.77 6.46
CA SER A 384 -6.10 16.13 5.26
C SER A 384 -7.27 16.96 4.73
N ARG A 385 -7.30 17.15 3.42
CA ARG A 385 -8.45 17.71 2.70
C ARG A 385 -9.55 16.67 2.41
N ASN A 386 -9.25 15.38 2.59
CA ASN A 386 -10.12 14.28 2.20
C ASN A 386 -10.75 13.55 3.40
N SER A 387 -10.09 13.56 4.58
CA SER A 387 -10.65 12.98 5.79
C SER A 387 -11.59 13.96 6.51
N PRO A 388 -12.42 13.48 7.45
CA PRO A 388 -13.03 14.37 8.43
C PRO A 388 -12.00 15.27 9.12
N ALA A 389 -12.42 16.43 9.57
CA ALA A 389 -11.54 17.33 10.33
C ALA A 389 -11.08 16.67 11.63
N PRO A 390 -9.79 16.76 11.99
CA PRO A 390 -9.30 16.30 13.30
C PRO A 390 -9.83 17.23 14.40
N ALA A 391 -10.04 16.68 15.59
CA ALA A 391 -10.57 17.46 16.74
C ALA A 391 -9.63 18.60 17.14
N ARG A 392 -8.33 18.44 16.98
CA ARG A 392 -7.29 19.44 17.23
C ARG A 392 -6.31 19.49 16.06
N GLU A 393 -5.88 20.68 15.72
CA GLU A 393 -4.89 20.87 14.65
C GLU A 393 -3.47 20.74 15.21
N VAL A 394 -2.62 20.04 14.46
CA VAL A 394 -1.19 19.93 14.74
C VAL A 394 -0.55 21.31 14.56
N GLN A 395 0.38 21.67 15.43
CA GLN A 395 1.15 22.92 15.35
C GLN A 395 2.58 22.64 14.97
N VAL A 396 3.18 23.52 14.19
CA VAL A 396 4.57 23.36 13.69
C VAL A 396 5.35 24.64 13.95
N GLU A 397 6.55 24.47 14.49
CA GLU A 397 7.54 25.52 14.66
C GLU A 397 8.82 25.12 13.92
N VAL A 398 9.42 26.06 13.20
CA VAL A 398 10.67 25.88 12.44
C VAL A 398 11.70 26.84 13.01
N PHE A 399 12.90 26.36 13.33
CA PHE A 399 13.96 27.11 14.01
C PHE A 399 15.18 27.30 13.10
#